data_0a2e816ec1f0b59b8b82c3f4224b7de5
#
_entry.id   0a2e816ec1f0b59b8b82c3f4224b7de5
#
_cell.length_a   1.000
_cell.length_b   1.000
_cell.length_c   1.000
_cell.angle_alpha   90.00
_cell.angle_beta   90.00
_cell.angle_gamma   90.00
#
_symmetry.space_group_name_H-M   'P 1'
#
loop_
_entity.id
_entity.type
_entity.pdbx_description
1 polymer ?
#
loop_
_entity_poly.entity_id
_entity_poly.type
_entity_poly.pdbx_seq_one_letter_code
_entity_poly.pdbx_strand_id
1 'polypeptide(L)'
;MLTAPAFRLVPVLLGAVLFWDFFTRVMHGVTMAFLEDVWSRNFLNLFATPLSNAEYVTGLVITSVATSLVGLVVMLVLATAIFGLPFFKLGLLLVPFLLVLFSFGIALGIFACGVVLRLEPASEWFVWPVPAVISPFAAVFYSHFAT
;
A
#
# COMPACT_ATOMS: atom_id res chain seq x y z
N MET A 1 -20.07 -34.40 -2.77
CA MET A 1 -20.00 -33.84 -1.41
C MET A 1 -18.56 -33.49 -1.08
N LEU A 2 -18.09 -32.33 -1.54
CA LEU A 2 -16.75 -31.82 -1.24
C LEU A 2 -16.93 -30.46 -0.57
N THR A 3 -17.42 -30.48 0.67
CA THR A 3 -17.37 -29.32 1.58
C THR A 3 -16.01 -29.33 2.29
N ALA A 4 -14.94 -29.29 1.51
CA ALA A 4 -13.63 -29.20 2.10
C ALA A 4 -13.47 -27.81 2.72
N PRO A 5 -13.00 -27.70 3.99
CA PRO A 5 -12.72 -26.41 4.65
C PRO A 5 -11.76 -25.55 3.83
N ALA A 6 -10.94 -26.16 2.98
CA ALA A 6 -10.05 -25.49 2.03
C ALA A 6 -10.79 -24.51 1.08
N PHE A 7 -12.03 -24.77 0.70
CA PHE A 7 -12.77 -23.91 -0.23
C PHE A 7 -13.25 -22.59 0.42
N ARG A 8 -13.38 -22.56 1.76
CA ARG A 8 -13.69 -21.33 2.51
C ARG A 8 -12.47 -20.46 2.78
N LEU A 9 -11.28 -21.05 2.69
CA LEU A 9 -10.00 -20.36 2.91
C LEU A 9 -9.62 -19.47 1.74
N VAL A 10 -9.92 -19.89 0.52
CA VAL A 10 -9.54 -19.16 -0.70
C VAL A 10 -10.04 -17.72 -0.71
N PRO A 11 -11.33 -17.43 -0.42
CA PRO A 11 -11.82 -16.04 -0.36
C PRO A 11 -11.14 -15.19 0.71
N VAL A 12 -10.86 -15.77 1.88
CA VAL A 12 -10.22 -15.06 3.00
C VAL A 12 -8.77 -14.73 2.66
N LEU A 13 -8.02 -15.70 2.13
CA LEU A 13 -6.64 -15.50 1.71
C LEU A 13 -6.54 -14.49 0.57
N LEU A 14 -7.43 -14.59 -0.43
CA LEU A 14 -7.48 -13.61 -1.53
C LEU A 14 -7.80 -12.20 -1.02
N GLY A 15 -8.74 -12.07 -0.09
CA GLY A 15 -9.05 -10.81 0.55
C GLY A 15 -7.83 -10.23 1.27
N ALA A 16 -7.14 -11.04 2.08
CA ALA A 16 -5.95 -10.63 2.80
C ALA A 16 -4.83 -10.19 1.84
N VAL A 17 -4.59 -10.94 0.75
CA VAL A 17 -3.58 -10.60 -0.26
C VAL A 17 -3.93 -9.32 -1.00
N LEU A 18 -5.22 -9.11 -1.35
CA LEU A 18 -5.67 -7.88 -2.00
C LEU A 18 -5.45 -6.63 -1.13
N PHE A 19 -5.80 -6.72 0.16
CA PHE A 19 -5.58 -5.62 1.09
C PHE A 19 -4.11 -5.38 1.37
N TRP A 20 -3.31 -6.44 1.43
CA TRP A 20 -1.87 -6.35 1.55
C TRP A 20 -1.22 -5.69 0.33
N ASP A 21 -1.62 -6.10 -0.89
CA ASP A 21 -1.15 -5.48 -2.12
C ASP A 21 -1.53 -4.00 -2.18
N PHE A 22 -2.76 -3.66 -1.81
CA PHE A 22 -3.21 -2.28 -1.73
C PHE A 22 -2.37 -1.44 -0.76
N PHE A 23 -2.16 -1.93 0.47
CA PHE A 23 -1.32 -1.27 1.47
C PHE A 23 0.10 -1.04 0.95
N THR A 24 0.71 -2.08 0.36
CA THR A 24 2.06 -2.02 -0.19
C THR A 24 2.16 -1.02 -1.34
N ARG A 25 1.16 -0.97 -2.21
CA ARG A 25 1.09 0.03 -3.30
C ARG A 25 1.00 1.45 -2.78
N VAL A 26 0.19 1.70 -1.77
CA VAL A 26 0.07 3.04 -1.17
C VAL A 26 1.41 3.48 -0.59
N MET A 27 2.05 2.63 0.20
CA MET A 27 3.35 2.92 0.80
C MET A 27 4.42 3.15 -0.27
N HIS A 28 4.56 2.24 -1.23
CA HIS A 28 5.54 2.34 -2.32
C HIS A 28 5.24 3.51 -3.26
N GLY A 29 3.97 3.85 -3.48
CA GLY A 29 3.61 4.97 -4.34
C GLY A 29 4.18 6.30 -3.85
N VAL A 30 4.11 6.55 -2.54
CA VAL A 30 4.74 7.73 -1.94
C VAL A 30 6.27 7.64 -2.01
N THR A 31 6.82 6.48 -1.64
CA THR A 31 8.28 6.32 -1.50
C THR A 31 8.98 6.30 -2.85
N MET A 32 8.39 5.64 -3.86
CA MET A 32 8.99 5.56 -5.20
C MET A 32 8.98 6.90 -5.92
N ALA A 33 7.88 7.65 -5.84
CA ALA A 33 7.84 8.98 -6.42
C ALA A 33 8.91 9.90 -5.79
N PHE A 34 9.11 9.77 -4.48
CA PHE A 34 10.18 10.48 -3.78
C PHE A 34 11.59 10.03 -4.24
N LEU A 35 11.85 8.72 -4.31
CA LEU A 35 13.14 8.18 -4.74
C LEU A 35 13.46 8.54 -6.19
N GLU A 36 12.45 8.58 -7.07
CA GLU A 36 12.62 9.00 -8.45
C GLU A 36 13.11 10.44 -8.55
N ASP A 37 12.57 11.34 -7.72
CA ASP A 37 13.05 12.72 -7.62
C ASP A 37 14.48 12.80 -7.07
N VAL A 38 14.86 11.92 -6.12
CA VAL A 38 16.22 11.82 -5.61
C VAL A 38 17.19 11.34 -6.70
N TRP A 39 16.84 10.28 -7.42
CA TRP A 39 17.70 9.68 -8.45
C TRP A 39 17.86 10.57 -9.68
N SER A 40 16.80 11.25 -10.07
CA SER A 40 16.83 12.19 -11.22
C SER A 40 17.57 13.48 -10.92
N ARG A 41 18.07 13.67 -9.66
CA ARG A 41 18.67 14.90 -9.17
C ARG A 41 17.75 16.13 -9.33
N ASN A 42 16.45 15.90 -9.40
CA ASN A 42 15.46 16.93 -9.57
C ASN A 42 15.29 17.80 -8.31
N PHE A 43 15.84 17.37 -7.17
CA PHE A 43 15.83 18.13 -5.92
C PHE A 43 16.43 19.53 -6.07
N LEU A 44 17.50 19.71 -6.83
CA LEU A 44 18.10 21.02 -7.07
C LEU A 44 17.13 21.97 -7.79
N ASN A 45 16.34 21.45 -8.71
CA ASN A 45 15.32 22.22 -9.42
C ASN A 45 14.11 22.50 -8.53
N LEU A 46 13.71 21.53 -7.71
CA LEU A 46 12.63 21.66 -6.73
C LEU A 46 12.94 22.74 -5.68
N PHE A 47 14.16 22.76 -5.16
CA PHE A 47 14.58 23.79 -4.20
C PHE A 47 14.82 25.17 -4.84
N ALA A 48 14.99 25.23 -6.17
CA ALA A 48 15.04 26.49 -6.89
C ALA A 48 13.66 27.11 -7.15
N THR A 49 12.57 26.33 -6.96
CA THR A 49 11.20 26.82 -7.05
C THR A 49 10.68 27.27 -5.67
N PRO A 50 9.73 28.21 -5.59
CA PRO A 50 9.12 28.65 -4.33
C PRO A 50 8.14 27.59 -3.77
N LEU A 51 8.43 26.32 -3.93
CA LEU A 51 7.61 25.19 -3.48
C LEU A 51 7.91 24.92 -2.00
N SER A 52 6.88 24.91 -1.17
CA SER A 52 7.03 24.50 0.23
C SER A 52 7.14 22.96 0.36
N ASN A 53 7.85 22.50 1.38
CA ASN A 53 7.95 21.07 1.67
C ASN A 53 6.58 20.40 1.84
N ALA A 54 5.61 21.14 2.38
CA ALA A 54 4.25 20.65 2.56
C ALA A 54 3.53 20.42 1.22
N GLU A 55 3.69 21.34 0.27
CA GLU A 55 3.12 21.21 -1.08
C GLU A 55 3.72 20.05 -1.83
N TYR A 56 5.04 19.85 -1.72
CA TYR A 56 5.73 18.71 -2.30
C TYR A 56 5.20 17.37 -1.76
N VAL A 57 5.19 17.20 -0.43
CA VAL A 57 4.69 15.98 0.22
C VAL A 57 3.22 15.74 -0.12
N THR A 58 2.41 16.81 -0.15
CA THR A 58 0.99 16.70 -0.54
C THR A 58 0.84 16.21 -1.98
N GLY A 59 1.67 16.67 -2.90
CA GLY A 59 1.70 16.20 -4.28
C GLY A 59 2.01 14.70 -4.37
N LEU A 60 3.05 14.23 -3.66
CA LEU A 60 3.39 12.82 -3.59
C LEU A 60 2.23 11.97 -3.05
N VAL A 61 1.59 12.43 -1.98
CA VAL A 61 0.44 11.75 -1.38
C VAL A 61 -0.73 11.68 -2.36
N ILE A 62 -1.09 12.78 -3.01
CA ILE A 62 -2.20 12.82 -3.97
C ILE A 62 -1.94 11.86 -5.13
N THR A 63 -0.74 11.83 -5.68
CA THR A 63 -0.36 10.93 -6.76
C THR A 63 -0.44 9.46 -6.32
N SER A 64 0.08 9.14 -5.14
CA SER A 64 0.00 7.81 -4.55
C SER A 64 -1.44 7.38 -4.32
N VAL A 65 -2.29 8.29 -3.82
CA VAL A 65 -3.73 8.08 -3.62
C VAL A 65 -4.39 7.72 -4.95
N ALA A 66 -4.20 8.54 -5.97
CA ALA A 66 -4.86 8.36 -7.26
C ALA A 66 -4.46 7.02 -7.91
N THR A 67 -3.17 6.72 -7.96
CA THR A 67 -2.66 5.47 -8.54
C THR A 67 -3.09 4.23 -7.78
N SER A 68 -3.10 4.30 -6.44
CA SER A 68 -3.52 3.17 -5.59
C SER A 68 -5.01 2.91 -5.69
N LEU A 69 -5.85 3.94 -5.80
CA LEU A 69 -7.29 3.79 -6.02
C LEU A 69 -7.60 3.14 -7.36
N VAL A 70 -6.90 3.54 -8.42
CA VAL A 70 -7.05 2.88 -9.73
C VAL A 70 -6.66 1.41 -9.63
N GLY A 71 -5.53 1.10 -9.02
CA GLY A 71 -5.08 -0.27 -8.79
C GLY A 71 -6.08 -1.09 -7.97
N LEU A 72 -6.64 -0.51 -6.91
CA LEU A 72 -7.66 -1.17 -6.08
C LEU A 72 -8.93 -1.50 -6.88
N VAL A 73 -9.44 -0.53 -7.66
CA VAL A 73 -10.63 -0.75 -8.49
C VAL A 73 -10.39 -1.87 -9.49
N VAL A 74 -9.26 -1.86 -10.19
CA VAL A 74 -8.90 -2.93 -11.14
C VAL A 74 -8.83 -4.29 -10.45
N MET A 75 -8.17 -4.36 -9.29
CA MET A 75 -8.05 -5.61 -8.53
C MET A 75 -9.39 -6.12 -8.01
N LEU A 76 -10.27 -5.23 -7.53
CA LEU A 76 -11.62 -5.62 -7.09
C LEU A 76 -12.47 -6.12 -8.26
N VAL A 77 -12.38 -5.48 -9.42
CA VAL A 77 -13.10 -5.92 -10.63
C VAL A 77 -12.60 -7.30 -11.08
N LEU A 78 -11.30 -7.51 -11.13
CA LEU A 78 -10.72 -8.81 -11.48
C LEU A 78 -11.07 -9.89 -10.46
N ALA A 79 -11.00 -9.59 -9.18
CA ALA A 79 -11.35 -10.53 -8.12
C ALA A 79 -12.83 -10.93 -8.16
N THR A 80 -13.73 -10.01 -8.45
CA THR A 80 -15.15 -10.30 -8.63
C THR A 80 -15.43 -11.07 -9.93
N ALA A 81 -14.77 -10.72 -11.03
CA ALA A 81 -15.00 -11.34 -12.34
C ALA A 81 -14.45 -12.77 -12.42
N ILE A 82 -13.25 -13.01 -11.86
CA ILE A 82 -12.55 -14.30 -11.97
C ILE A 82 -12.94 -15.26 -10.84
N PHE A 83 -13.03 -14.75 -9.60
CA PHE A 83 -13.24 -15.58 -8.42
C PHE A 83 -14.67 -15.52 -7.87
N GLY A 84 -15.53 -14.67 -8.44
CA GLY A 84 -16.92 -14.52 -7.99
C GLY A 84 -17.02 -14.02 -6.53
N LEU A 85 -16.01 -13.33 -6.02
CA LEU A 85 -15.96 -12.90 -4.63
C LEU A 85 -16.89 -11.69 -4.43
N PRO A 86 -17.89 -11.82 -3.55
CA PRO A 86 -18.86 -10.76 -3.33
C PRO A 86 -18.32 -9.68 -2.38
N PHE A 87 -17.23 -8.98 -2.76
CA PHE A 87 -16.67 -7.89 -1.95
C PHE A 87 -17.69 -6.79 -1.66
N PHE A 88 -18.64 -6.58 -2.59
CA PHE A 88 -19.75 -5.64 -2.40
C PHE A 88 -20.71 -6.03 -1.27
N LYS A 89 -20.72 -7.29 -0.82
CA LYS A 89 -21.50 -7.71 0.36
C LYS A 89 -20.95 -7.17 1.67
N LEU A 90 -19.65 -6.83 1.73
CA LEU A 90 -19.07 -6.15 2.89
C LEU A 90 -19.53 -4.68 2.99
N GLY A 91 -20.09 -4.13 1.90
CA GLY A 91 -20.80 -2.85 1.90
C GLY A 91 -19.99 -1.71 2.52
N LEU A 92 -20.68 -0.94 3.35
CA LEU A 92 -20.15 0.29 3.96
C LEU A 92 -18.97 0.04 4.93
N LEU A 93 -18.82 -1.18 5.48
CA LEU A 93 -17.71 -1.54 6.38
C LEU A 93 -16.34 -1.58 5.68
N LEU A 94 -16.32 -1.77 4.38
CA LEU A 94 -15.07 -1.78 3.59
C LEU A 94 -14.42 -0.39 3.56
N VAL A 95 -15.22 0.67 3.54
CA VAL A 95 -14.74 2.06 3.41
C VAL A 95 -13.86 2.48 4.59
N PRO A 96 -14.30 2.38 5.86
CA PRO A 96 -13.46 2.77 6.99
C PRO A 96 -12.21 1.89 7.11
N PHE A 97 -12.32 0.62 6.78
CA PHE A 97 -11.16 -0.28 6.78
C PHE A 97 -10.10 0.16 5.75
N LEU A 98 -10.51 0.46 4.52
CA LEU A 98 -9.62 0.98 3.49
C LEU A 98 -9.01 2.32 3.88
N LEU A 99 -9.77 3.21 4.52
CA LEU A 99 -9.25 4.50 4.98
C LEU A 99 -8.16 4.35 6.03
N VAL A 100 -8.33 3.44 6.99
CA VAL A 100 -7.29 3.15 8.00
C VAL A 100 -6.05 2.58 7.34
N LEU A 101 -6.20 1.59 6.46
CA LEU A 101 -5.10 0.96 5.74
C LEU A 101 -4.35 1.96 4.87
N PHE A 102 -5.08 2.84 4.24
CA PHE A 102 -4.58 3.92 3.41
C PHE A 102 -3.77 4.94 4.21
N SER A 103 -4.33 5.43 5.31
CA SER A 103 -3.65 6.38 6.19
C SER A 103 -2.36 5.79 6.78
N PHE A 104 -2.38 4.53 7.15
CA PHE A 104 -1.22 3.81 7.65
C PHE A 104 -0.15 3.62 6.56
N GLY A 105 -0.55 3.27 5.34
CA GLY A 105 0.37 3.15 4.19
C GLY A 105 1.07 4.47 3.86
N ILE A 106 0.32 5.59 3.84
CA ILE A 106 0.87 6.93 3.64
C ILE A 106 1.86 7.29 4.76
N ALA A 107 1.48 7.08 6.01
CA ALA A 107 2.34 7.39 7.15
C ALA A 107 3.68 6.64 7.09
N LEU A 108 3.64 5.35 6.75
CA LEU A 108 4.85 4.55 6.56
C LEU A 108 5.65 4.97 5.35
N GLY A 109 5.00 5.35 4.24
CA GLY A 109 5.68 5.89 3.06
C GLY A 109 6.45 7.17 3.37
N ILE A 110 5.81 8.13 4.05
CA ILE A 110 6.45 9.37 4.49
C ILE A 110 7.59 9.09 5.48
N PHE A 111 7.38 8.17 6.42
CA PHE A 111 8.42 7.75 7.36
C PHE A 111 9.63 7.15 6.63
N ALA A 112 9.41 6.29 5.65
CA ALA A 112 10.46 5.69 4.83
C ALA A 112 11.24 6.76 4.05
N CYS A 113 10.56 7.77 3.48
CA CYS A 113 11.22 8.92 2.84
C CYS A 113 12.12 9.66 3.83
N GLY A 114 11.65 9.90 5.05
CA GLY A 114 12.43 10.55 6.11
C GLY A 114 13.69 9.76 6.51
N VAL A 115 13.59 8.43 6.55
CA VAL A 115 14.72 7.53 6.82
C VAL A 115 15.76 7.61 5.70
N VAL A 116 15.30 7.57 4.44
CA VAL A 116 16.21 7.69 3.27
C VAL A 116 16.93 9.02 3.25
N LEU A 117 16.23 10.11 3.54
CA LEU A 117 16.84 11.44 3.62
C LEU A 117 17.93 11.54 4.72
N ARG A 118 17.73 10.83 5.83
CA ARG A 118 18.63 10.90 6.98
C ARG A 118 19.87 10.00 6.85
N LEU A 119 19.72 8.84 6.19
CA LEU A 119 20.73 7.79 6.13
C LEU A 119 21.51 7.73 4.80
N GLU A 120 21.26 8.68 3.90
CA GLU A 120 21.76 8.75 2.52
C GLU A 120 21.08 7.79 1.52
N PRO A 121 21.22 8.03 0.20
CA PRO A 121 20.55 7.24 -0.85
C PRO A 121 20.85 5.74 -0.83
N ALA A 122 21.99 5.32 -0.26
CA ALA A 122 22.31 3.90 -0.10
C ALA A 122 21.34 3.15 0.83
N SER A 123 20.56 3.87 1.64
CA SER A 123 19.58 3.29 2.56
C SER A 123 18.24 2.94 1.91
N GLU A 124 18.06 3.20 0.63
CA GLU A 124 16.86 2.83 -0.13
C GLU A 124 16.52 1.34 -0.01
N TRP A 125 17.54 0.49 0.14
CA TRP A 125 17.38 -0.95 0.36
C TRP A 125 16.54 -1.29 1.62
N PHE A 126 16.47 -0.39 2.61
CA PHE A 126 15.63 -0.57 3.79
C PHE A 126 14.13 -0.38 3.52
N VAL A 127 13.78 0.32 2.45
CA VAL A 127 12.37 0.59 2.09
C VAL A 127 11.66 -0.68 1.62
N TRP A 128 12.36 -1.52 0.87
CA TRP A 128 11.81 -2.75 0.31
C TRP A 128 11.39 -3.80 1.34
N PRO A 129 12.18 -4.08 2.38
CA PRO A 129 11.82 -5.06 3.39
C PRO A 129 10.79 -4.56 4.41
N VAL A 130 10.48 -3.26 4.48
CA VAL A 130 9.51 -2.75 5.47
C VAL A 130 8.16 -3.46 5.40
N PRO A 131 7.50 -3.63 4.24
CA PRO A 131 6.27 -4.42 4.16
C PRO A 131 6.48 -5.88 4.58
N ALA A 132 7.62 -6.48 4.20
CA ALA A 132 7.91 -7.88 4.54
C ALA A 132 8.08 -8.09 6.05
N VAL A 133 8.67 -7.13 6.75
CA VAL A 133 8.81 -7.16 8.23
C VAL A 133 7.45 -6.99 8.91
N ILE A 134 6.55 -6.19 8.33
CA ILE A 134 5.21 -5.96 8.87
C ILE A 134 4.27 -7.13 8.60
N SER A 135 4.48 -7.89 7.52
CA SER A 135 3.58 -8.97 7.11
C SER A 135 3.28 -10.02 8.18
N PRO A 136 4.25 -10.51 8.99
CA PRO A 136 3.95 -11.45 10.06
C PRO A 136 3.11 -10.84 11.19
N PHE A 137 3.26 -9.54 11.45
CA PHE A 137 2.48 -8.84 12.47
C PHE A 137 1.06 -8.50 11.99
N ALA A 138 0.87 -8.34 10.69
CA ALA A 138 -0.44 -8.10 10.09
C ALA A 138 -1.30 -9.36 9.96
N ALA A 139 -0.81 -10.51 10.42
CA ALA A 139 -1.50 -11.82 10.39
C ALA A 139 -2.03 -12.21 8.99
N VAL A 140 -1.45 -11.66 7.93
CA VAL A 140 -1.89 -11.90 6.54
C VAL A 140 -1.89 -13.39 6.19
N PHE A 141 -0.95 -14.15 6.75
CA PHE A 141 -0.78 -15.58 6.51
C PHE A 141 -1.22 -16.49 7.67
N TYR A 142 -1.57 -15.93 8.83
CA TYR A 142 -1.79 -16.70 10.07
C TYR A 142 -3.24 -16.67 10.58
N SER A 143 -4.20 -16.23 9.78
CA SER A 143 -5.61 -16.14 10.17
C SER A 143 -6.26 -17.46 10.63
N HIS A 144 -5.53 -18.57 10.54
CA HIS A 144 -6.03 -19.92 10.83
C HIS A 144 -5.66 -20.48 12.21
N PHE A 145 -4.78 -19.85 12.97
CA PHE A 145 -4.33 -20.39 14.26
C PHE A 145 -5.04 -19.76 15.47
N ALA A 146 -6.10 -18.98 15.23
CA ALA A 146 -6.84 -18.28 16.28
C ALA A 146 -8.23 -18.88 16.58
N THR A 147 -8.43 -20.18 16.28
CA THR A 147 -9.64 -20.93 16.74
C THR A 147 -9.26 -22.17 17.50
#